data_c5db3201a165c89fa406e99e5039ae0e
#
_entry.id   c5db3201a165c89fa406e99e5039ae0e
#
_cell.length_a   1.000
_cell.length_b   1.000
_cell.length_c   1.000
_cell.angle_alpha   90.00
_cell.angle_beta   90.00
_cell.angle_gamma   90.00
#
_symmetry.space_group_name_H-M   'P 1'
#
loop_
_entity.id
_entity.type
_entity.pdbx_description
1 polymer ?
#
loop_
_entity_poly.entity_id
_entity_poly.type
_entity_poly.pdbx_seq_one_letter_code
_entity_poly.pdbx_strand_id
1 'polypeptide(L)'
;MKNNSLAVKSALLAALAIFAAGCGATSNAAAEINGRKISRDELEKTVTELSAAGQTPVVDGEVDGETVRSILSALVQGAATDQLLKQYDEEITQADRESISAKIAESTDTSAYTQHLKDLIVELNAGTLALARLKAPDAKKAAEMYDKAPGSLGVLCVRHLVVEAEATANEALTKFDDGVEFAELAGEFSTEPNAKESGGALGGADNACITLTEYQSGFDADFTAGALLAKPGVAYGPVKSSFGYHVIYVRPFTEVSEDISKLLATNAGVNLLTGFIATSKIKVDSAYGVWNAARGGIVTS
;
A
#
# COMPACT_ATOMS: atom_id res chain seq x y z
N MET A 1 -25.63 52.68 -35.75
CA MET A 1 -24.83 51.50 -36.09
C MET A 1 -24.84 50.63 -34.87
N LYS A 2 -25.48 49.45 -34.97
CA LYS A 2 -25.77 48.51 -33.86
C LYS A 2 -24.59 47.55 -33.69
N ASN A 3 -23.95 47.52 -32.51
CA ASN A 3 -23.01 46.48 -32.18
C ASN A 3 -23.74 45.36 -31.43
N ASN A 4 -23.87 44.24 -32.07
CA ASN A 4 -24.28 42.97 -31.45
C ASN A 4 -23.05 42.29 -30.86
N SER A 5 -22.96 42.21 -29.54
CA SER A 5 -22.05 41.29 -28.87
C SER A 5 -22.76 39.96 -28.66
N LEU A 6 -22.40 38.95 -29.44
CA LEU A 6 -22.78 37.55 -29.18
C LEU A 6 -21.97 37.04 -27.98
N ALA A 7 -22.66 36.78 -26.89
CA ALA A 7 -22.14 36.00 -25.80
C ALA A 7 -22.21 34.51 -26.20
N VAL A 8 -21.06 33.93 -26.48
CA VAL A 8 -20.94 32.48 -26.68
C VAL A 8 -20.92 31.83 -25.29
N LYS A 9 -22.04 31.27 -24.90
CA LYS A 9 -22.11 30.35 -23.76
C LYS A 9 -21.64 28.98 -24.27
N SER A 10 -20.37 28.65 -24.05
CA SER A 10 -19.86 27.32 -24.28
C SER A 10 -20.27 26.43 -23.09
N ALA A 11 -21.29 25.62 -23.31
CA ALA A 11 -21.60 24.49 -22.41
C ALA A 11 -20.63 23.37 -22.73
N LEU A 12 -19.59 23.22 -21.93
CA LEU A 12 -18.78 21.99 -21.94
C LEU A 12 -19.58 20.88 -21.28
N LEU A 13 -20.26 20.08 -22.08
CA LEU A 13 -20.66 18.73 -21.70
C LEU A 13 -19.49 17.81 -22.05
N ALA A 14 -18.63 17.53 -21.08
CA ALA A 14 -17.65 16.47 -21.20
C ALA A 14 -18.41 15.14 -21.11
N ALA A 15 -18.56 14.45 -22.23
CA ALA A 15 -19.08 13.09 -22.25
C ALA A 15 -17.97 12.15 -21.81
N LEU A 16 -18.03 11.67 -20.58
CA LEU A 16 -17.20 10.56 -20.09
C LEU A 16 -17.64 9.30 -20.84
N ALA A 17 -16.91 8.87 -21.84
CA ALA A 17 -17.14 7.62 -22.53
C ALA A 17 -16.57 6.47 -21.67
N ILE A 18 -17.40 5.93 -20.78
CA ILE A 18 -17.08 4.71 -20.05
C ILE A 18 -17.37 3.51 -20.95
N PHE A 19 -16.33 2.76 -21.31
CA PHE A 19 -16.47 1.48 -22.01
C PHE A 19 -17.16 0.46 -21.08
N ALA A 20 -18.45 0.26 -21.28
CA ALA A 20 -19.21 -0.83 -20.69
C ALA A 20 -19.05 -2.09 -21.55
N ALA A 21 -18.15 -2.97 -21.18
CA ALA A 21 -18.11 -4.33 -21.71
C ALA A 21 -17.81 -5.33 -20.58
N GLY A 22 -18.86 -5.93 -20.03
CA GLY A 22 -18.73 -7.02 -19.06
C GLY A 22 -20.08 -7.38 -18.46
N CYS A 23 -20.81 -8.36 -19.01
CA CYS A 23 -22.01 -8.94 -18.43
C CYS A 23 -21.67 -9.74 -17.17
N GLY A 24 -21.91 -9.15 -16.01
CA GLY A 24 -22.03 -9.76 -14.69
C GLY A 24 -22.70 -8.73 -13.81
N ALA A 25 -23.52 -9.10 -12.85
CA ALA A 25 -24.22 -8.16 -11.97
C ALA A 25 -23.23 -7.09 -11.49
N THR A 26 -23.25 -5.93 -12.12
CA THR A 26 -22.29 -4.85 -11.91
C THR A 26 -22.53 -4.27 -10.52
N SER A 27 -21.71 -4.67 -9.56
CA SER A 27 -21.66 -3.91 -8.31
C SER A 27 -21.24 -2.49 -8.68
N ASN A 28 -21.96 -1.46 -8.24
CA ASN A 28 -21.56 -0.04 -8.45
C ASN A 28 -20.30 0.33 -7.66
N ALA A 29 -19.42 -0.64 -7.41
CA ALA A 29 -18.19 -0.44 -6.65
C ALA A 29 -16.99 -0.33 -7.60
N ALA A 30 -16.23 0.76 -7.48
CA ALA A 30 -14.92 0.91 -8.10
C ALA A 30 -13.87 0.05 -7.34
N ALA A 31 -13.99 -0.01 -6.02
CA ALA A 31 -13.20 -0.89 -5.17
C ALA A 31 -13.98 -1.34 -3.92
N GLU A 32 -13.49 -2.39 -3.27
CA GLU A 32 -14.00 -2.90 -1.99
C GLU A 32 -12.83 -3.31 -1.11
N ILE A 33 -12.82 -2.87 0.16
CA ILE A 33 -11.88 -3.33 1.18
C ILE A 33 -12.65 -3.94 2.36
N ASN A 34 -12.40 -5.23 2.63
CA ASN A 34 -13.05 -6.00 3.72
C ASN A 34 -14.59 -5.82 3.77
N GLY A 35 -15.24 -5.72 2.60
CA GLY A 35 -16.69 -5.54 2.48
C GLY A 35 -17.17 -4.08 2.41
N ARG A 36 -16.32 -3.08 2.76
CA ARG A 36 -16.65 -1.67 2.54
C ARG A 36 -16.41 -1.30 1.08
N LYS A 37 -17.44 -0.80 0.43
CA LYS A 37 -17.41 -0.41 -0.98
C LYS A 37 -17.09 1.06 -1.13
N ILE A 38 -16.29 1.36 -2.15
CA ILE A 38 -16.07 2.68 -2.73
C ILE A 38 -16.82 2.67 -4.05
N SER A 39 -17.82 3.53 -4.19
CA SER A 39 -18.66 3.54 -5.39
C SER A 39 -17.95 4.17 -6.60
N ARG A 40 -18.39 3.81 -7.80
CA ARG A 40 -17.94 4.48 -9.02
C ARG A 40 -18.34 5.95 -9.03
N ASP A 41 -19.55 6.26 -8.55
CA ASP A 41 -20.06 7.63 -8.49
C ASP A 41 -19.20 8.51 -7.58
N GLU A 42 -18.73 7.98 -6.45
CA GLU A 42 -17.79 8.67 -5.54
C GLU A 42 -16.45 8.94 -6.21
N LEU A 43 -15.88 7.94 -6.89
CA LEU A 43 -14.63 8.10 -7.64
C LEU A 43 -14.77 9.12 -8.76
N GLU A 44 -15.79 8.99 -9.62
CA GLU A 44 -16.03 9.88 -10.75
C GLU A 44 -16.27 11.33 -10.29
N LYS A 45 -17.04 11.51 -9.22
CA LYS A 45 -17.23 12.82 -8.60
C LYS A 45 -15.93 13.42 -8.12
N THR A 46 -15.12 12.64 -7.40
CA THR A 46 -13.81 13.10 -6.88
C THR A 46 -12.85 13.48 -8.01
N VAL A 47 -12.74 12.64 -9.04
CA VAL A 47 -11.91 12.91 -10.23
C VAL A 47 -12.36 14.20 -10.94
N THR A 48 -13.67 14.36 -11.15
CA THR A 48 -14.26 15.53 -11.80
C THR A 48 -13.99 16.81 -11.01
N GLU A 49 -14.17 16.77 -9.69
CA GLU A 49 -13.96 17.94 -8.82
C GLU A 49 -12.47 18.32 -8.73
N LEU A 50 -11.55 17.35 -8.64
CA LEU A 50 -10.11 17.60 -8.68
C LEU A 50 -9.66 18.20 -10.01
N SER A 51 -10.19 17.68 -11.11
CA SER A 51 -9.93 18.21 -12.45
C SER A 51 -10.44 19.65 -12.61
N ALA A 52 -11.67 19.93 -12.18
CA ALA A 52 -12.24 21.27 -12.22
C ALA A 52 -11.48 22.27 -11.35
N ALA A 53 -10.86 21.80 -10.27
CA ALA A 53 -10.00 22.58 -9.39
C ALA A 53 -8.54 22.72 -9.90
N GLY A 54 -8.21 22.13 -11.06
CA GLY A 54 -6.86 22.18 -11.64
C GLY A 54 -5.83 21.33 -10.87
N GLN A 55 -6.28 20.35 -10.09
CA GLN A 55 -5.41 19.51 -9.25
C GLN A 55 -4.97 18.21 -9.93
N THR A 56 -5.51 17.91 -11.11
CA THR A 56 -5.10 16.76 -11.93
C THR A 56 -4.77 17.22 -13.34
N PRO A 57 -3.76 16.61 -13.98
CA PRO A 57 -3.51 16.85 -15.40
C PRO A 57 -4.70 16.33 -16.22
N VAL A 58 -5.09 17.14 -17.23
CA VAL A 58 -6.13 16.79 -18.20
C VAL A 58 -5.49 16.85 -19.58
N VAL A 59 -5.56 15.75 -20.31
CA VAL A 59 -5.07 15.62 -21.68
C VAL A 59 -6.26 15.26 -22.56
N ASP A 60 -6.51 16.03 -23.63
CA ASP A 60 -7.63 15.84 -24.55
C ASP A 60 -9.02 15.80 -23.86
N GLY A 61 -9.15 16.47 -22.72
CA GLY A 61 -10.40 16.53 -21.94
C GLY A 61 -10.60 15.37 -20.95
N GLU A 62 -9.63 14.48 -20.82
CA GLU A 62 -9.69 13.32 -19.91
C GLU A 62 -8.56 13.34 -18.88
N VAL A 63 -8.85 12.81 -17.69
CA VAL A 63 -7.83 12.52 -16.66
C VAL A 63 -7.24 11.16 -16.97
N ASP A 64 -5.91 11.05 -16.97
CA ASP A 64 -5.23 9.80 -17.28
C ASP A 64 -5.51 8.68 -16.24
N GLY A 65 -5.41 7.44 -16.70
CA GLY A 65 -5.75 6.27 -15.89
C GLY A 65 -4.84 6.06 -14.68
N GLU A 66 -3.60 6.56 -14.68
CA GLU A 66 -2.69 6.48 -13.53
C GLU A 66 -3.17 7.41 -12.42
N THR A 67 -3.54 8.64 -12.77
CA THR A 67 -4.14 9.59 -11.82
C THR A 67 -5.43 9.03 -11.22
N VAL A 68 -6.32 8.44 -12.02
CA VAL A 68 -7.55 7.81 -11.53
C VAL A 68 -7.25 6.66 -10.55
N ARG A 69 -6.27 5.81 -10.86
CA ARG A 69 -5.83 4.72 -9.95
C ARG A 69 -5.25 5.26 -8.64
N SER A 70 -4.47 6.34 -8.72
CA SER A 70 -3.91 7.00 -7.53
C SER A 70 -5.01 7.56 -6.62
N ILE A 71 -6.02 8.20 -7.19
CA ILE A 71 -7.19 8.71 -6.45
C ILE A 71 -7.95 7.54 -5.81
N LEU A 72 -8.24 6.48 -6.57
CA LEU A 72 -8.93 5.30 -6.04
C LEU A 72 -8.13 4.63 -4.93
N SER A 73 -6.79 4.55 -5.07
CA SER A 73 -5.90 4.03 -4.02
C SER A 73 -5.98 4.87 -2.74
N ALA A 74 -6.03 6.20 -2.85
CA ALA A 74 -6.21 7.08 -1.70
C ALA A 74 -7.57 6.88 -0.99
N LEU A 75 -8.65 6.68 -1.75
CA LEU A 75 -9.97 6.36 -1.20
C LEU A 75 -9.97 5.00 -0.49
N VAL A 76 -9.29 3.99 -1.05
CA VAL A 76 -9.09 2.68 -0.39
C VAL A 76 -8.31 2.85 0.92
N GLN A 77 -7.24 3.64 0.93
CA GLN A 77 -6.45 3.91 2.13
C GLN A 77 -7.27 4.65 3.20
N GLY A 78 -8.08 5.63 2.82
CA GLY A 78 -9.01 6.30 3.75
C GLY A 78 -10.00 5.32 4.38
N ALA A 79 -10.60 4.44 3.56
CA ALA A 79 -11.49 3.40 4.04
C ALA A 79 -10.78 2.37 4.96
N ALA A 80 -9.51 2.07 4.69
CA ALA A 80 -8.66 1.24 5.54
C ALA A 80 -8.35 1.92 6.88
N THR A 81 -8.04 3.22 6.85
CA THR A 81 -7.77 4.02 8.05
C THR A 81 -8.95 3.95 9.01
N ASP A 82 -10.16 4.21 8.54
CA ASP A 82 -11.37 4.12 9.38
C ASP A 82 -11.58 2.72 9.98
N GLN A 83 -11.30 1.67 9.21
CA GLN A 83 -11.45 0.30 9.69
C GLN A 83 -10.40 -0.05 10.74
N LEU A 84 -9.16 0.36 10.52
CA LEU A 84 -8.07 0.15 11.48
C LEU A 84 -8.33 0.91 12.78
N LEU A 85 -8.68 2.21 12.71
CA LEU A 85 -8.96 3.02 13.89
C LEU A 85 -10.05 2.37 14.76
N LYS A 86 -11.13 1.88 14.14
CA LYS A 86 -12.19 1.15 14.85
C LYS A 86 -11.72 -0.13 15.56
N GLN A 87 -10.69 -0.83 15.01
CA GLN A 87 -10.11 -2.01 15.67
C GLN A 87 -9.31 -1.66 16.91
N TYR A 88 -8.88 -0.39 17.03
CA TYR A 88 -8.11 0.14 18.15
C TYR A 88 -8.93 1.07 19.05
N ASP A 89 -10.28 1.07 18.90
CA ASP A 89 -11.20 1.94 19.64
C ASP A 89 -10.85 3.45 19.50
N GLU A 90 -10.33 3.82 18.31
CA GLU A 90 -9.98 5.19 17.95
C GLU A 90 -10.86 5.69 16.81
N GLU A 91 -10.95 7.02 16.69
CA GLU A 91 -11.70 7.70 15.64
C GLU A 91 -11.04 9.00 15.20
N ILE A 92 -11.39 9.48 14.02
CA ILE A 92 -11.05 10.84 13.57
C ILE A 92 -11.96 11.81 14.31
N THR A 93 -11.40 12.62 15.20
CA THR A 93 -12.18 13.55 16.02
C THR A 93 -12.51 14.85 15.27
N GLN A 94 -13.47 15.61 15.79
CA GLN A 94 -13.76 16.95 15.26
C GLN A 94 -12.54 17.89 15.37
N ALA A 95 -11.75 17.77 16.45
CA ALA A 95 -10.52 18.56 16.61
C ALA A 95 -9.45 18.22 15.57
N ASP A 96 -9.35 16.93 15.14
CA ASP A 96 -8.45 16.54 14.05
C ASP A 96 -8.86 17.22 12.74
N ARG A 97 -10.16 17.21 12.40
CA ARG A 97 -10.70 17.86 11.22
C ARG A 97 -10.48 19.36 11.21
N GLU A 98 -10.73 20.02 12.34
CA GLU A 98 -10.50 21.47 12.49
C GLU A 98 -9.03 21.82 12.35
N SER A 99 -8.13 21.04 12.95
CA SER A 99 -6.67 21.22 12.84
C SER A 99 -6.19 21.10 11.38
N ILE A 100 -6.66 20.09 10.66
CA ILE A 100 -6.32 19.89 9.24
C ILE A 100 -6.94 20.98 8.37
N SER A 101 -8.20 21.33 8.60
CA SER A 101 -8.88 22.39 7.84
C SER A 101 -8.13 23.73 7.95
N ALA A 102 -7.67 24.09 9.17
CA ALA A 102 -6.88 25.30 9.37
C ALA A 102 -5.54 25.27 8.60
N LYS A 103 -4.81 24.14 8.69
CA LYS A 103 -3.55 23.95 7.95
C LYS A 103 -3.72 24.05 6.43
N ILE A 104 -4.78 23.46 5.90
CA ILE A 104 -5.08 23.51 4.45
C ILE A 104 -5.40 24.96 4.07
N ALA A 105 -6.19 25.68 4.85
CA ALA A 105 -6.53 27.09 4.58
C ALA A 105 -5.32 28.01 4.60
N GLU A 106 -4.31 27.72 5.40
CA GLU A 106 -3.04 28.49 5.44
C GLU A 106 -2.10 28.19 4.27
N SER A 107 -2.12 26.96 3.77
CA SER A 107 -1.11 26.47 2.80
C SER A 107 -1.60 26.36 1.36
N THR A 108 -2.93 26.36 1.13
CA THR A 108 -3.55 26.03 -0.16
C THR A 108 -4.72 26.94 -0.46
N ASP A 109 -4.74 27.54 -1.65
CA ASP A 109 -5.94 28.22 -2.15
C ASP A 109 -7.00 27.18 -2.54
N THR A 110 -8.02 27.06 -1.72
CA THR A 110 -9.14 26.15 -1.92
C THR A 110 -10.38 26.81 -2.50
N SER A 111 -10.26 28.01 -3.05
CA SER A 111 -11.40 28.77 -3.61
C SER A 111 -12.12 28.04 -4.75
N ALA A 112 -11.36 27.24 -5.52
CA ALA A 112 -11.89 26.41 -6.61
C ALA A 112 -12.49 25.08 -6.14
N TYR A 113 -12.35 24.71 -4.86
CA TYR A 113 -12.79 23.41 -4.35
C TYR A 113 -14.26 23.44 -3.96
N THR A 114 -14.99 22.39 -4.33
CA THR A 114 -16.34 22.16 -3.82
C THR A 114 -16.29 21.83 -2.32
N GLN A 115 -17.43 21.95 -1.63
CA GLN A 115 -17.48 21.56 -0.22
C GLN A 115 -17.16 20.06 -0.03
N HIS A 116 -17.69 19.22 -0.90
CA HIS A 116 -17.39 17.78 -0.88
C HIS A 116 -15.88 17.48 -0.99
N LEU A 117 -15.17 18.15 -1.94
CA LEU A 117 -13.73 17.96 -2.09
C LEU A 117 -12.96 18.44 -0.86
N LYS A 118 -13.37 19.60 -0.26
CA LYS A 118 -12.78 20.08 0.99
C LYS A 118 -12.94 19.06 2.13
N ASP A 119 -14.15 18.56 2.31
CA ASP A 119 -14.47 17.59 3.36
C ASP A 119 -13.69 16.29 3.16
N LEU A 120 -13.60 15.78 1.94
CA LEU A 120 -12.83 14.58 1.60
C LEU A 120 -11.34 14.77 1.90
N ILE A 121 -10.73 15.87 1.46
CA ILE A 121 -9.32 16.15 1.71
C ILE A 121 -9.05 16.29 3.22
N VAL A 122 -9.93 16.97 3.94
CA VAL A 122 -9.83 17.09 5.41
C VAL A 122 -9.91 15.71 6.05
N GLU A 123 -10.86 14.86 5.67
CA GLU A 123 -11.04 13.53 6.26
C GLU A 123 -9.83 12.63 6.03
N LEU A 124 -9.35 12.54 4.78
CA LEU A 124 -8.17 11.74 4.44
C LEU A 124 -6.91 12.18 5.22
N ASN A 125 -6.72 13.48 5.41
CA ASN A 125 -5.57 14.01 6.14
C ASN A 125 -5.75 13.95 7.67
N ALA A 126 -6.95 14.14 8.18
CA ALA A 126 -7.25 14.03 9.61
C ALA A 126 -7.00 12.61 10.15
N GLY A 127 -7.16 11.60 9.29
CA GLY A 127 -6.78 10.23 9.60
C GLY A 127 -5.34 10.07 10.07
N THR A 128 -4.40 10.90 9.58
CA THR A 128 -3.00 10.86 10.01
C THR A 128 -2.81 11.26 11.47
N LEU A 129 -3.62 12.21 11.96
CA LEU A 129 -3.60 12.63 13.37
C LEU A 129 -4.18 11.54 14.28
N ALA A 130 -5.23 10.88 13.84
CA ALA A 130 -5.81 9.75 14.56
C ALA A 130 -4.83 8.56 14.61
N LEU A 131 -4.19 8.22 13.50
CA LEU A 131 -3.16 7.18 13.44
C LEU A 131 -1.98 7.47 14.37
N ALA A 132 -1.57 8.73 14.52
CA ALA A 132 -0.49 9.13 15.43
C ALA A 132 -0.77 8.82 16.91
N ARG A 133 -2.04 8.62 17.28
CA ARG A 133 -2.45 8.22 18.65
C ARG A 133 -2.37 6.71 18.88
N LEU A 134 -2.32 5.92 17.80
CA LEU A 134 -2.24 4.47 17.92
C LEU A 134 -0.92 4.05 18.58
N LYS A 135 -1.02 3.10 19.48
CA LYS A 135 0.13 2.49 20.16
C LYS A 135 0.45 1.16 19.51
N ALA A 136 1.71 0.78 19.57
CA ALA A 136 2.13 -0.57 19.23
C ALA A 136 1.33 -1.60 20.05
N PRO A 137 0.94 -2.73 19.46
CA PRO A 137 0.36 -3.83 20.21
C PRO A 137 1.38 -4.35 21.25
N ASP A 138 0.88 -4.94 22.33
CA ASP A 138 1.76 -5.63 23.26
C ASP A 138 2.49 -6.83 22.59
N ALA A 139 3.54 -7.33 23.25
CA ALA A 139 4.38 -8.37 22.65
C ALA A 139 3.62 -9.65 22.28
N LYS A 140 2.59 -10.04 23.07
CA LYS A 140 1.78 -11.21 22.79
C LYS A 140 0.93 -11.00 21.53
N LYS A 141 0.26 -9.85 21.46
CA LYS A 141 -0.57 -9.48 20.30
C LYS A 141 0.26 -9.30 19.05
N ALA A 142 1.45 -8.68 19.18
CA ALA A 142 2.40 -8.54 18.06
C ALA A 142 2.85 -9.90 17.52
N ALA A 143 3.18 -10.85 18.41
CA ALA A 143 3.53 -12.21 18.01
C ALA A 143 2.37 -12.90 17.26
N GLU A 144 1.15 -12.85 17.80
CA GLU A 144 -0.04 -13.42 17.15
C GLU A 144 -0.31 -12.84 15.76
N MET A 145 -0.12 -11.52 15.60
CA MET A 145 -0.29 -10.85 14.32
C MET A 145 0.79 -11.26 13.32
N TYR A 146 2.06 -11.28 13.77
CA TYR A 146 3.21 -11.63 12.95
C TYR A 146 3.17 -13.09 12.49
N ASP A 147 2.87 -14.02 13.38
CA ASP A 147 2.79 -15.45 13.06
C ASP A 147 1.65 -15.75 12.07
N LYS A 148 0.56 -14.99 12.14
CA LYS A 148 -0.58 -15.13 11.23
C LYS A 148 -0.25 -14.58 9.83
N ALA A 149 0.39 -13.42 9.77
CA ALA A 149 0.79 -12.74 8.53
C ALA A 149 1.95 -11.78 8.86
N PRO A 150 3.19 -12.07 8.48
CA PRO A 150 4.36 -11.28 8.90
C PRO A 150 4.25 -9.79 8.59
N GLY A 151 3.69 -9.45 7.41
CA GLY A 151 3.46 -8.07 7.01
C GLY A 151 2.39 -7.33 7.81
N SER A 152 1.60 -7.99 8.69
CA SER A 152 0.46 -7.38 9.38
C SER A 152 0.82 -6.25 10.34
N LEU A 153 2.06 -6.22 10.82
CA LEU A 153 2.60 -5.14 11.64
C LEU A 153 3.19 -3.98 10.82
N GLY A 154 3.14 -4.08 9.48
CA GLY A 154 3.78 -3.11 8.58
C GLY A 154 5.30 -3.15 8.61
N VAL A 155 5.86 -4.27 9.04
CA VAL A 155 7.30 -4.53 9.16
C VAL A 155 7.58 -5.94 8.65
N LEU A 156 8.66 -6.13 7.90
CA LEU A 156 9.13 -7.43 7.45
C LEU A 156 10.58 -7.65 7.89
N CYS A 157 10.86 -8.83 8.42
CA CYS A 157 12.17 -9.23 8.95
C CYS A 157 12.68 -10.40 8.11
N VAL A 158 13.29 -10.10 6.97
CA VAL A 158 13.61 -11.07 5.92
C VAL A 158 15.09 -11.30 5.80
N ARG A 159 15.47 -12.58 5.64
CA ARG A 159 16.70 -12.99 4.97
C ARG A 159 16.34 -13.50 3.58
N HIS A 160 17.22 -13.33 2.63
CA HIS A 160 17.05 -13.91 1.31
C HIS A 160 18.38 -14.36 0.71
N LEU A 161 18.29 -15.18 -0.31
CA LEU A 161 19.36 -15.41 -1.26
C LEU A 161 18.80 -15.23 -2.67
N VAL A 162 19.63 -14.82 -3.61
CA VAL A 162 19.25 -14.67 -5.01
C VAL A 162 20.27 -15.41 -5.88
N VAL A 163 19.76 -16.15 -6.87
CA VAL A 163 20.55 -16.95 -7.80
C VAL A 163 20.05 -16.74 -9.23
N GLU A 164 20.90 -17.03 -10.21
CA GLU A 164 20.55 -16.86 -11.62
C GLU A 164 19.58 -17.95 -12.14
N ALA A 165 19.69 -19.17 -11.62
CA ALA A 165 18.94 -20.32 -12.11
C ALA A 165 17.92 -20.82 -11.07
N GLU A 166 16.70 -21.11 -11.52
CA GLU A 166 15.64 -21.68 -10.69
C GLU A 166 16.05 -23.03 -10.05
N ALA A 167 16.80 -23.86 -10.78
CA ALA A 167 17.30 -25.12 -10.27
C ALA A 167 18.20 -24.95 -9.03
N THR A 168 19.05 -23.91 -9.01
CA THR A 168 19.92 -23.58 -7.90
C THR A 168 19.10 -23.08 -6.68
N ALA A 169 18.03 -22.30 -6.91
CA ALA A 169 17.13 -21.91 -5.83
C ALA A 169 16.41 -23.11 -5.22
N ASN A 170 15.97 -24.06 -6.05
CA ASN A 170 15.36 -25.31 -5.58
C ASN A 170 16.35 -26.20 -4.79
N GLU A 171 17.64 -26.22 -5.19
CA GLU A 171 18.68 -26.91 -4.41
C GLU A 171 18.86 -26.29 -3.02
N ALA A 172 18.88 -24.95 -2.93
CA ALA A 172 18.96 -24.24 -1.66
C ALA A 172 17.75 -24.53 -0.76
N LEU A 173 16.52 -24.56 -1.33
CA LEU A 173 15.32 -24.97 -0.61
C LEU A 173 15.42 -26.41 -0.07
N THR A 174 15.90 -27.34 -0.88
CA THR A 174 16.11 -28.73 -0.45
C THR A 174 17.08 -28.84 0.70
N LYS A 175 18.21 -28.13 0.65
CA LYS A 175 19.18 -28.09 1.74
C LYS A 175 18.60 -27.45 3.02
N PHE A 176 17.76 -26.43 2.87
CA PHE A 176 17.05 -25.85 4.02
C PHE A 176 16.12 -26.87 4.70
N ASP A 177 15.36 -27.62 3.90
CA ASP A 177 14.48 -28.70 4.39
C ASP A 177 15.26 -29.84 5.04
N ASP A 178 16.51 -30.08 4.62
CA ASP A 178 17.46 -31.02 5.23
C ASP A 178 18.12 -30.47 6.52
N GLY A 179 17.75 -29.24 6.93
CA GLY A 179 18.15 -28.62 8.20
C GLY A 179 19.41 -27.76 8.13
N VAL A 180 19.87 -27.35 6.96
CA VAL A 180 20.96 -26.36 6.83
C VAL A 180 20.43 -24.98 7.18
N GLU A 181 21.17 -24.24 8.01
CA GLU A 181 20.79 -22.89 8.44
C GLU A 181 20.73 -21.91 7.26
N PHE A 182 19.67 -21.08 7.23
CA PHE A 182 19.44 -20.16 6.10
C PHE A 182 20.62 -19.19 5.86
N ALA A 183 21.26 -18.73 6.92
CA ALA A 183 22.41 -17.83 6.81
C ALA A 183 23.62 -18.50 6.12
N GLU A 184 23.82 -19.80 6.33
CA GLU A 184 24.85 -20.60 5.66
C GLU A 184 24.52 -20.74 4.16
N LEU A 185 23.24 -21.07 3.84
CA LEU A 185 22.75 -21.16 2.46
C LEU A 185 22.89 -19.82 1.72
N ALA A 186 22.59 -18.70 2.37
CA ALA A 186 22.78 -17.39 1.77
C ALA A 186 24.27 -17.15 1.41
N GLY A 187 25.18 -17.54 2.29
CA GLY A 187 26.63 -17.42 2.04
C GLY A 187 27.17 -18.38 0.98
N GLU A 188 26.51 -19.57 0.80
CA GLU A 188 26.93 -20.58 -0.19
C GLU A 188 26.37 -20.28 -1.59
N PHE A 189 25.10 -19.91 -1.68
CA PHE A 189 24.36 -19.85 -2.97
C PHE A 189 24.19 -18.44 -3.54
N SER A 190 24.05 -17.41 -2.67
CA SER A 190 23.66 -16.09 -3.17
C SER A 190 24.73 -15.45 -4.03
N THR A 191 24.28 -14.83 -5.12
CA THR A 191 25.13 -14.01 -5.99
C THR A 191 25.42 -12.61 -5.42
N GLU A 192 24.79 -12.25 -4.31
CA GLU A 192 25.03 -10.95 -3.66
C GLU A 192 26.37 -10.92 -2.95
N PRO A 193 27.18 -9.84 -3.15
CA PRO A 193 28.54 -9.79 -2.63
C PRO A 193 28.67 -9.96 -1.12
N ASN A 194 27.68 -9.48 -0.35
CA ASN A 194 27.73 -9.45 1.12
C ASN A 194 26.86 -10.55 1.78
N ALA A 195 26.35 -11.50 0.98
CA ALA A 195 25.44 -12.52 1.49
C ALA A 195 26.06 -13.40 2.57
N LYS A 196 27.36 -13.65 2.48
CA LYS A 196 28.10 -14.47 3.46
C LYS A 196 28.22 -13.75 4.82
N GLU A 197 28.50 -12.45 4.81
CA GLU A 197 28.66 -11.65 6.03
C GLU A 197 27.30 -11.34 6.67
N SER A 198 26.29 -11.00 5.85
CA SER A 198 24.95 -10.65 6.32
C SER A 198 24.08 -11.88 6.65
N GLY A 199 24.48 -13.07 6.16
CA GLY A 199 23.62 -14.26 6.17
C GLY A 199 22.29 -14.02 5.43
N GLY A 200 22.32 -13.18 4.37
CA GLY A 200 21.15 -12.80 3.57
C GLY A 200 20.24 -11.75 4.20
N ALA A 201 20.64 -11.09 5.29
CA ALA A 201 19.84 -10.01 5.91
C ALA A 201 19.85 -8.75 5.04
N LEU A 202 18.65 -8.17 4.78
CA LEU A 202 18.48 -7.02 3.89
C LEU A 202 18.91 -5.69 4.50
N GLY A 203 18.76 -5.50 5.78
CA GLY A 203 19.12 -4.27 6.48
C GLY A 203 20.56 -4.24 7.02
N GLY A 204 21.38 -5.23 6.62
CA GLY A 204 22.73 -5.44 7.19
C GLY A 204 22.70 -6.28 8.47
N ALA A 205 23.88 -6.54 9.06
CA ALA A 205 24.02 -7.45 10.19
C ALA A 205 23.25 -6.99 11.45
N ASP A 206 23.11 -5.67 11.62
CA ASP A 206 22.54 -5.04 12.81
C ASP A 206 21.05 -4.65 12.67
N ASN A 207 20.46 -4.81 11.47
CA ASN A 207 19.07 -4.43 11.21
C ASN A 207 18.28 -5.62 10.66
N ALA A 208 17.60 -6.31 11.57
CA ALA A 208 16.87 -7.51 11.20
C ALA A 208 15.56 -7.25 10.43
N CYS A 209 15.02 -6.04 10.54
CA CYS A 209 13.69 -5.68 10.06
C CYS A 209 13.71 -4.34 9.30
N ILE A 210 12.84 -4.23 8.30
CA ILE A 210 12.60 -3.01 7.52
C ILE A 210 11.09 -2.79 7.46
N THR A 211 10.65 -1.52 7.35
CA THR A 211 9.22 -1.22 7.23
C THR A 211 8.67 -1.72 5.90
N LEU A 212 7.40 -2.12 5.89
CA LEU A 212 6.75 -2.55 4.64
C LEU A 212 6.68 -1.40 3.62
N THR A 213 6.60 -0.16 4.07
CA THR A 213 6.66 1.02 3.19
C THR A 213 8.00 1.10 2.44
N GLU A 214 9.12 0.78 3.11
CA GLU A 214 10.43 0.70 2.45
C GLU A 214 10.49 -0.46 1.45
N TYR A 215 9.88 -1.61 1.75
CA TYR A 215 9.76 -2.70 0.76
C TYR A 215 8.96 -2.26 -0.46
N GLN A 216 7.82 -1.62 -0.26
CA GLN A 216 6.93 -1.17 -1.35
C GLN A 216 7.56 -0.12 -2.26
N SER A 217 8.48 0.70 -1.74
CA SER A 217 9.12 1.78 -2.49
C SER A 217 10.51 1.43 -3.04
N GLY A 218 11.26 0.54 -2.38
CA GLY A 218 12.67 0.30 -2.66
C GLY A 218 13.00 -1.08 -3.22
N PHE A 219 12.09 -2.05 -3.14
CA PHE A 219 12.35 -3.42 -3.57
C PHE A 219 11.52 -3.81 -4.80
N ASP A 220 11.96 -4.87 -5.48
CA ASP A 220 11.21 -5.47 -6.57
C ASP A 220 9.83 -5.95 -6.06
N ALA A 221 8.77 -5.70 -6.84
CA ALA A 221 7.41 -5.99 -6.42
C ALA A 221 7.14 -7.49 -6.28
N ASP A 222 7.75 -8.32 -7.14
CA ASP A 222 7.57 -9.78 -7.07
C ASP A 222 8.29 -10.34 -5.84
N PHE A 223 9.48 -9.81 -5.52
CA PHE A 223 10.19 -10.11 -4.28
C PHE A 223 9.35 -9.73 -3.05
N THR A 224 8.83 -8.51 -3.00
CA THR A 224 7.99 -8.03 -1.90
C THR A 224 6.71 -8.85 -1.76
N ALA A 225 6.08 -9.22 -2.88
CA ALA A 225 4.92 -10.12 -2.88
C ALA A 225 5.27 -11.50 -2.29
N GLY A 226 6.42 -12.05 -2.68
CA GLY A 226 6.93 -13.30 -2.10
C GLY A 226 7.17 -13.20 -0.60
N ALA A 227 7.75 -12.09 -0.12
CA ALA A 227 7.98 -11.85 1.30
C ALA A 227 6.67 -11.73 2.11
N LEU A 228 5.62 -11.16 1.52
CA LEU A 228 4.29 -11.09 2.15
C LEU A 228 3.58 -12.45 2.22
N LEU A 229 3.90 -13.39 1.33
CA LEU A 229 3.34 -14.75 1.29
C LEU A 229 4.13 -15.74 2.15
N ALA A 230 5.40 -15.47 2.41
CA ALA A 230 6.27 -16.34 3.19
C ALA A 230 5.80 -16.44 4.65
N LYS A 231 5.98 -17.60 5.27
CA LYS A 231 5.65 -17.84 6.68
C LYS A 231 6.90 -17.71 7.54
N PRO A 232 6.78 -17.22 8.78
CA PRO A 232 7.91 -17.18 9.70
C PRO A 232 8.53 -18.57 9.91
N GLY A 233 9.86 -18.64 9.84
CA GLY A 233 10.60 -19.89 10.09
C GLY A 233 10.60 -20.89 8.93
N VAL A 234 10.03 -20.53 7.77
CA VAL A 234 9.96 -21.40 6.59
C VAL A 234 10.56 -20.70 5.38
N ALA A 235 11.47 -21.37 4.68
CA ALA A 235 11.98 -20.85 3.41
C ALA A 235 10.88 -20.89 2.33
N TYR A 236 10.75 -19.83 1.56
CA TYR A 236 9.73 -19.66 0.54
C TYR A 236 10.35 -19.28 -0.80
N GLY A 237 9.91 -19.93 -1.85
CA GLY A 237 10.39 -19.67 -3.21
C GLY A 237 10.28 -20.92 -4.10
N PRO A 238 10.94 -20.92 -5.28
CA PRO A 238 11.65 -19.78 -5.88
C PRO A 238 10.73 -18.66 -6.29
N VAL A 239 11.08 -17.43 -5.94
CA VAL A 239 10.38 -16.22 -6.40
C VAL A 239 11.19 -15.57 -7.50
N LYS A 240 10.62 -15.45 -8.68
CA LYS A 240 11.31 -14.81 -9.81
C LYS A 240 11.14 -13.29 -9.73
N SER A 241 12.23 -12.56 -9.86
CA SER A 241 12.26 -11.11 -10.01
C SER A 241 13.12 -10.68 -11.20
N SER A 242 13.30 -9.37 -11.38
CA SER A 242 14.25 -8.82 -12.36
C SER A 242 15.71 -9.14 -12.04
N PHE A 243 16.03 -9.54 -10.82
CA PHE A 243 17.39 -9.86 -10.35
C PHE A 243 17.75 -11.34 -10.39
N GLY A 244 16.76 -12.22 -10.59
CA GLY A 244 16.95 -13.67 -10.59
C GLY A 244 15.86 -14.40 -9.81
N TYR A 245 16.23 -15.53 -9.23
CA TYR A 245 15.35 -16.37 -8.42
C TYR A 245 15.73 -16.24 -6.96
N HIS A 246 14.79 -15.81 -6.14
CA HIS A 246 14.97 -15.62 -4.70
C HIS A 246 14.43 -16.80 -3.91
N VAL A 247 15.15 -17.17 -2.87
CA VAL A 247 14.60 -17.90 -1.74
C VAL A 247 14.50 -16.93 -0.58
N ILE A 248 13.34 -16.84 0.03
CA ILE A 248 12.98 -15.85 1.05
C ILE A 248 12.74 -16.58 2.38
N TYR A 249 13.32 -16.08 3.45
CA TYR A 249 13.13 -16.59 4.80
C TYR A 249 12.69 -15.46 5.72
N VAL A 250 11.43 -15.49 6.11
CA VAL A 250 10.91 -14.58 7.14
C VAL A 250 11.32 -15.14 8.50
N ARG A 251 12.07 -14.35 9.27
CA ARG A 251 12.62 -14.77 10.57
C ARG A 251 11.50 -14.96 11.59
N PRO A 252 11.59 -15.96 12.47
CA PRO A 252 10.62 -16.16 13.56
C PRO A 252 10.50 -14.92 14.46
N PHE A 253 9.29 -14.65 14.98
CA PHE A 253 9.06 -13.49 15.87
C PHE A 253 10.01 -13.47 17.08
N THR A 254 10.33 -14.63 17.64
CA THR A 254 11.25 -14.75 18.77
C THR A 254 12.66 -14.22 18.52
N GLU A 255 13.09 -14.19 17.27
CA GLU A 255 14.40 -13.64 16.87
C GLU A 255 14.39 -12.14 16.65
N VAL A 256 13.23 -11.56 16.33
CA VAL A 256 13.11 -10.20 15.80
C VAL A 256 12.18 -9.29 16.60
N SER A 257 11.64 -9.78 17.71
CA SER A 257 10.65 -9.05 18.52
C SER A 257 11.13 -7.70 19.02
N GLU A 258 12.42 -7.58 19.35
CA GLU A 258 13.01 -6.31 19.79
C GLU A 258 13.11 -5.30 18.65
N ASP A 259 13.53 -5.73 17.46
CA ASP A 259 13.65 -4.85 16.29
C ASP A 259 12.28 -4.40 15.77
N ILE A 260 11.30 -5.30 15.76
CA ILE A 260 9.90 -4.95 15.47
C ILE A 260 9.39 -3.90 16.47
N SER A 261 9.66 -4.09 17.76
CA SER A 261 9.24 -3.15 18.81
C SER A 261 9.87 -1.77 18.64
N LYS A 262 11.14 -1.68 18.25
CA LYS A 262 11.83 -0.42 17.96
C LYS A 262 11.19 0.32 16.78
N LEU A 263 10.89 -0.39 15.70
CA LEU A 263 10.25 0.21 14.51
C LEU A 263 8.82 0.69 14.81
N LEU A 264 8.05 -0.10 15.54
CA LEU A 264 6.69 0.27 15.95
C LEU A 264 6.67 1.43 16.96
N ALA A 265 7.68 1.56 17.81
CA ALA A 265 7.76 2.66 18.77
C ALA A 265 7.84 4.05 18.10
N THR A 266 8.36 4.11 16.88
CA THR A 266 8.53 5.38 16.15
C THR A 266 7.25 5.82 15.43
N ASN A 267 6.55 4.91 14.75
CA ASN A 267 5.38 5.21 13.92
C ASN A 267 4.38 4.06 13.91
N ALA A 268 3.87 3.67 15.10
CA ALA A 268 2.96 2.54 15.23
C ALA A 268 1.77 2.61 14.25
N GLY A 269 1.06 3.73 14.23
CA GLY A 269 -0.15 3.86 13.43
C GLY A 269 0.07 3.73 11.92
N VAL A 270 1.14 4.34 11.41
CA VAL A 270 1.47 4.25 9.97
C VAL A 270 1.86 2.82 9.60
N ASN A 271 2.72 2.19 10.40
CA ASN A 271 3.13 0.81 10.16
C ASN A 271 1.93 -0.14 10.24
N LEU A 272 1.09 -0.02 11.28
CA LEU A 272 -0.11 -0.83 11.43
C LEU A 272 -1.10 -0.63 10.28
N LEU A 273 -1.25 0.60 9.76
CA LEU A 273 -2.09 0.86 8.59
C LEU A 273 -1.53 0.17 7.34
N THR A 274 -0.23 0.32 7.08
CA THR A 274 0.42 -0.34 5.93
C THR A 274 0.25 -1.86 6.02
N GLY A 275 0.46 -2.45 7.19
CA GLY A 275 0.27 -3.87 7.44
C GLY A 275 -1.19 -4.31 7.32
N PHE A 276 -2.12 -3.52 7.85
CA PHE A 276 -3.55 -3.77 7.73
C PHE A 276 -3.98 -3.81 6.25
N ILE A 277 -3.55 -2.83 5.46
CA ILE A 277 -3.87 -2.77 4.02
C ILE A 277 -3.25 -3.97 3.29
N ALA A 278 -1.99 -4.29 3.53
CA ALA A 278 -1.29 -5.39 2.86
C ALA A 278 -1.93 -6.77 3.12
N THR A 279 -2.58 -6.93 4.27
CA THR A 279 -3.24 -8.17 4.68
C THR A 279 -4.77 -8.15 4.50
N SER A 280 -5.32 -7.03 4.02
CA SER A 280 -6.76 -6.86 3.76
C SER A 280 -7.19 -7.51 2.46
N LYS A 281 -8.46 -7.94 2.43
CA LYS A 281 -9.11 -8.39 1.20
C LYS A 281 -9.58 -7.18 0.40
N ILE A 282 -8.79 -6.80 -0.59
CA ILE A 282 -9.12 -5.70 -1.49
C ILE A 282 -9.49 -6.26 -2.87
N LYS A 283 -10.62 -5.79 -3.40
CA LYS A 283 -11.07 -6.05 -4.76
C LYS A 283 -11.18 -4.72 -5.48
N VAL A 284 -10.72 -4.69 -6.72
CA VAL A 284 -10.81 -3.52 -7.60
C VAL A 284 -11.58 -3.94 -8.84
N ASP A 285 -12.43 -3.08 -9.34
CA ASP A 285 -13.08 -3.30 -10.64
C ASP A 285 -12.02 -3.30 -11.74
N SER A 286 -12.10 -4.30 -12.62
CA SER A 286 -11.09 -4.52 -13.67
C SER A 286 -10.91 -3.34 -14.63
N ALA A 287 -11.89 -2.42 -14.70
CA ALA A 287 -11.77 -1.19 -15.49
C ALA A 287 -10.68 -0.25 -14.92
N TYR A 288 -10.37 -0.36 -13.63
CA TYR A 288 -9.34 0.47 -12.97
C TYR A 288 -8.01 -0.27 -12.76
N GLY A 289 -8.00 -1.61 -12.82
CA GLY A 289 -6.80 -2.42 -12.63
C GLY A 289 -6.94 -3.44 -11.48
N VAL A 290 -5.83 -3.72 -10.80
CA VAL A 290 -5.78 -4.67 -9.69
C VAL A 290 -5.06 -4.05 -8.49
N TRP A 291 -5.46 -4.44 -7.28
CA TRP A 291 -4.73 -4.08 -6.07
C TRP A 291 -3.43 -4.88 -5.99
N ASN A 292 -2.32 -4.20 -5.82
CA ASN A 292 -1.02 -4.81 -5.61
C ASN A 292 -0.50 -4.48 -4.21
N ALA A 293 -0.54 -5.46 -3.29
CA ALA A 293 -0.09 -5.27 -1.91
C ALA A 293 1.41 -4.95 -1.81
N ALA A 294 2.22 -5.49 -2.72
CA ALA A 294 3.65 -5.23 -2.78
C ALA A 294 4.02 -3.82 -3.26
N ARG A 295 3.07 -3.12 -3.85
CA ARG A 295 3.19 -1.70 -4.23
C ARG A 295 2.34 -0.77 -3.38
N GLY A 296 1.48 -1.32 -2.52
CA GLY A 296 0.56 -0.55 -1.68
C GLY A 296 -0.49 0.27 -2.46
N GLY A 297 -0.82 -0.14 -3.69
CA GLY A 297 -1.72 0.62 -4.56
C GLY A 297 -2.32 -0.19 -5.71
N ILE A 298 -3.15 0.49 -6.51
CA ILE A 298 -3.76 -0.07 -7.71
C ILE A 298 -2.81 0.10 -8.89
N VAL A 299 -2.57 -1.00 -9.60
CA VAL A 299 -1.72 -1.05 -10.80
C VAL A 299 -2.54 -1.51 -12.01
N THR A 300 -2.02 -1.30 -13.21
CA THR A 300 -2.61 -1.87 -14.44
C THR A 300 -2.64 -3.40 -14.35
N SER A 301 -3.69 -4.00 -14.91
CA SER A 301 -3.83 -5.46 -15.02
C SER A 301 -2.82 -6.05 -15.99
#